data_1a385c49da4344951e926b7289b53538
#
_entry.id   1a385c49da4344951e926b7289b53538
#
_cell.length_a   1.000
_cell.length_b   1.000
_cell.length_c   1.000
_cell.angle_alpha   90.00
_cell.angle_beta   90.00
_cell.angle_gamma   90.00
#
_symmetry.space_group_name_H-M   'P 1'
#
loop_
_entity.id
_entity.type
_entity.pdbx_description
1 polymer ?
#
loop_
_entity_poly.entity_id
_entity_poly.type
_entity_poly.pdbx_seq_one_letter_code
_entity_poly.pdbx_strand_id
1 'polypeptide(L)'
;MITREKLKKLNKENLIELILEMSELLNENQNRKCNQIVAGYLTDQSVNSHDGVQARMSDEFVSEKMAQIKIWIQQIDEGELYLNADEYEDYSSGYWDSDLITEYYDEQGIGDKINTMLRFAKDCVDDRKYQEASLIYEWIWEMEVFAEEEYVDPADLEVLVEKEIVTADLKQLALLTLYVDYQMRVPEERAEDIYLYFSHYAFHDLHIEDMFHAGRENLTETEQFWNDWISLLKTKSGDTESRLLKEAVLYREGIEGLVKMANDNYKVHPSLYLEAMNEYDKNYGYSQIEKIGENAIEKIDSKLTIRSKIALKAACASSYLNHTEKLMLF
;
A
#
# COMPACT_ATOMS: atom_id res chain seq x y z
N MET A 1 -8.63 -1.73 29.22
CA MET A 1 -7.90 -1.44 27.98
C MET A 1 -6.53 -0.88 28.33
N ILE A 2 -5.46 -1.42 27.75
CA ILE A 2 -4.08 -0.92 27.95
C ILE A 2 -3.94 0.34 27.10
N THR A 3 -3.53 1.45 27.70
CA THR A 3 -3.35 2.72 26.98
C THR A 3 -1.89 3.17 27.06
N ARG A 4 -1.44 3.96 26.06
CA ARG A 4 -0.07 4.50 25.98
C ARG A 4 0.31 5.28 27.26
N GLU A 5 -0.66 5.97 27.87
CA GLU A 5 -0.43 6.73 29.12
C GLU A 5 -0.18 5.83 30.33
N LYS A 6 -0.83 4.64 30.39
CA LYS A 6 -0.57 3.65 31.44
C LYS A 6 0.81 3.00 31.26
N LEU A 7 1.20 2.69 30.03
CA LEU A 7 2.51 2.11 29.74
C LEU A 7 3.66 3.09 30.04
N LYS A 8 3.49 4.38 29.78
CA LYS A 8 4.49 5.41 30.11
C LYS A 8 4.78 5.56 31.61
N LYS A 9 3.91 5.07 32.47
CA LYS A 9 4.10 5.11 33.94
C LYS A 9 4.91 3.94 34.47
N LEU A 10 5.15 2.92 33.66
CA LEU A 10 5.97 1.76 34.02
C LEU A 10 7.46 2.08 33.77
N ASN A 11 8.33 1.59 34.67
CA ASN A 11 9.76 1.61 34.40
C ASN A 11 10.12 0.54 33.36
N LYS A 12 11.35 0.56 32.86
CA LYS A 12 11.80 -0.35 31.81
C LYS A 12 11.72 -1.83 32.22
N GLU A 13 12.04 -2.14 33.47
CA GLU A 13 12.02 -3.51 34.00
C GLU A 13 10.59 -4.05 34.07
N ASN A 14 9.67 -3.29 34.64
CA ASN A 14 8.26 -3.68 34.71
C ASN A 14 7.60 -3.79 33.32
N LEU A 15 8.06 -3.02 32.32
CA LEU A 15 7.60 -3.12 30.94
C LEU A 15 8.08 -4.44 30.30
N ILE A 16 9.31 -4.85 30.57
CA ILE A 16 9.87 -6.12 30.08
C ILE A 16 9.12 -7.29 30.71
N GLU A 17 8.91 -7.29 32.04
CA GLU A 17 8.14 -8.33 32.72
C GLU A 17 6.71 -8.43 32.18
N LEU A 18 6.04 -7.30 31.99
CA LEU A 18 4.69 -7.28 31.40
C LEU A 18 4.65 -7.89 30.00
N ILE A 19 5.63 -7.60 29.14
CA ILE A 19 5.72 -8.18 27.80
C ILE A 19 5.95 -9.68 27.86
N LEU A 20 6.82 -10.15 28.75
CA LEU A 20 7.09 -11.59 28.94
C LEU A 20 5.84 -12.31 29.44
N GLU A 21 5.15 -11.80 30.46
CA GLU A 21 3.90 -12.37 30.94
C GLU A 21 2.81 -12.40 29.84
N MET A 22 2.71 -11.33 29.03
CA MET A 22 1.78 -11.32 27.90
C MET A 22 2.15 -12.35 26.84
N SER A 23 3.44 -12.58 26.58
CA SER A 23 3.89 -13.56 25.60
C SER A 23 3.55 -15.01 25.99
N GLU A 24 3.51 -15.32 27.28
CA GLU A 24 3.10 -16.64 27.79
C GLU A 24 1.59 -16.93 27.57
N LEU A 25 0.78 -15.89 27.39
CA LEU A 25 -0.66 -16.02 27.13
C LEU A 25 -1.00 -16.18 25.65
N LEU A 26 -0.02 -16.03 24.76
CA LEU A 26 -0.21 -16.08 23.31
C LEU A 26 -0.06 -17.53 22.80
N ASN A 27 -0.83 -17.89 21.77
CA ASN A 27 -0.60 -19.13 21.03
C ASN A 27 0.63 -19.03 20.12
N GLU A 28 1.10 -20.15 19.56
CA GLU A 28 2.32 -20.22 18.74
C GLU A 28 2.31 -19.21 17.56
N ASN A 29 1.19 -19.08 16.85
CA ASN A 29 1.06 -18.13 15.74
C ASN A 29 1.13 -16.67 16.19
N GLN A 30 0.54 -16.36 17.34
CA GLN A 30 0.58 -15.02 17.91
C GLN A 30 2.00 -14.69 18.43
N ASN A 31 2.68 -15.66 19.05
CA ASN A 31 4.06 -15.53 19.48
C ASN A 31 5.02 -15.30 18.30
N ARG A 32 4.81 -16.01 17.18
CA ARG A 32 5.58 -15.80 15.94
C ARG A 32 5.44 -14.37 15.41
N LYS A 33 4.21 -13.85 15.37
CA LYS A 33 3.96 -12.44 14.99
C LYS A 33 4.57 -11.43 15.96
N CYS A 34 4.48 -11.68 17.26
CA CYS A 34 5.12 -10.82 18.26
C CYS A 34 6.65 -10.83 18.13
N ASN A 35 7.26 -11.98 17.87
CA ASN A 35 8.71 -12.08 17.66
C ASN A 35 9.15 -11.34 16.40
N GLN A 36 8.36 -11.35 15.32
CA GLN A 36 8.61 -10.56 14.11
C GLN A 36 8.55 -9.06 14.41
N ILE A 37 7.55 -8.61 15.18
CA ILE A 37 7.43 -7.22 15.61
C ILE A 37 8.64 -6.81 16.48
N VAL A 38 9.02 -7.65 17.45
CA VAL A 38 10.17 -7.40 18.32
C VAL A 38 11.47 -7.37 17.51
N ALA A 39 11.64 -8.27 16.55
CA ALA A 39 12.80 -8.27 15.65
C ALA A 39 12.86 -6.97 14.82
N GLY A 40 11.73 -6.45 14.35
CA GLY A 40 11.63 -5.14 13.71
C GLY A 40 12.11 -4.01 14.62
N TYR A 41 11.63 -3.99 15.87
CA TYR A 41 12.09 -3.00 16.87
C TYR A 41 13.57 -3.15 17.28
N LEU A 42 14.12 -4.37 17.26
CA LEU A 42 15.53 -4.60 17.58
C LEU A 42 16.45 -4.19 16.42
N THR A 43 16.03 -4.37 15.19
CA THR A 43 16.70 -3.82 14.00
C THR A 43 16.64 -2.29 14.00
N ASP A 44 15.50 -1.68 14.37
CA ASP A 44 15.38 -0.23 14.55
C ASP A 44 16.21 0.31 15.74
N GLN A 45 16.36 -0.44 16.84
CA GLN A 45 17.14 0.02 17.99
C GLN A 45 18.66 -0.09 17.79
N SER A 46 19.14 -0.96 16.94
CA SER A 46 20.54 -0.93 16.52
C SER A 46 20.88 0.36 15.73
N VAL A 47 19.86 1.02 15.18
CA VAL A 47 19.94 2.31 14.48
C VAL A 47 19.74 3.51 15.43
N ASN A 48 18.98 3.35 16.54
CA ASN A 48 18.59 4.48 17.41
C ASN A 48 19.47 4.70 18.66
N SER A 49 20.59 4.01 18.84
CA SER A 49 21.49 4.19 19.99
C SER A 49 22.65 5.16 19.74
N HIS A 50 22.58 5.98 18.69
CA HIS A 50 23.52 7.10 18.52
C HIS A 50 22.76 8.38 18.12
N ASP A 51 22.60 9.30 19.07
CA ASP A 51 22.65 10.75 18.81
C ASP A 51 24.09 11.11 18.35
N GLY A 52 24.46 10.55 17.22
CA GLY A 52 25.67 10.81 16.47
C GLY A 52 25.28 10.87 15.01
N VAL A 53 25.65 11.91 14.32
CA VAL A 53 25.64 12.05 12.87
C VAL A 53 25.93 10.66 12.27
N GLN A 54 24.91 9.97 11.76
CA GLN A 54 25.09 8.70 11.07
C GLN A 54 26.09 8.98 9.94
N ALA A 55 27.25 8.32 10.00
CA ALA A 55 28.26 8.54 8.98
C ALA A 55 27.65 8.16 7.64
N ARG A 56 27.50 9.13 6.75
CA ARG A 56 26.96 8.90 5.40
C ARG A 56 27.75 7.78 4.73
N MET A 57 27.07 6.94 3.98
CA MET A 57 27.76 5.92 3.19
C MET A 57 28.75 6.60 2.25
N SER A 58 30.00 6.10 2.21
CA SER A 58 30.98 6.63 1.27
C SER A 58 30.58 6.30 -0.16
N ASP A 59 30.85 7.19 -1.10
CA ASP A 59 30.54 6.96 -2.52
C ASP A 59 31.25 5.72 -3.07
N GLU A 60 32.43 5.40 -2.53
CA GLU A 60 33.19 4.20 -2.87
C GLU A 60 32.44 2.91 -2.44
N PHE A 61 31.95 2.88 -1.19
CA PHE A 61 31.14 1.77 -0.69
C PHE A 61 29.85 1.58 -1.51
N VAL A 62 29.15 2.67 -1.83
CA VAL A 62 27.94 2.63 -2.63
C VAL A 62 28.22 2.11 -4.03
N SER A 63 29.30 2.60 -4.66
CA SER A 63 29.72 2.14 -5.99
C SER A 63 30.03 0.63 -6.03
N GLU A 64 30.77 0.13 -5.02
CA GLU A 64 31.09 -1.29 -4.90
C GLU A 64 29.82 -2.15 -4.71
N LYS A 65 28.90 -1.71 -3.83
CA LYS A 65 27.65 -2.40 -3.61
C LYS A 65 26.77 -2.41 -4.86
N MET A 66 26.63 -1.28 -5.54
CA MET A 66 25.87 -1.20 -6.78
C MET A 66 26.49 -2.07 -7.89
N ALA A 67 27.81 -2.16 -7.96
CA ALA A 67 28.46 -3.07 -8.91
C ALA A 67 28.11 -4.54 -8.62
N GLN A 68 28.12 -4.93 -7.34
CA GLN A 68 27.73 -6.28 -6.93
C GLN A 68 26.24 -6.57 -7.21
N ILE A 69 25.36 -5.61 -6.92
CA ILE A 69 23.92 -5.72 -7.16
C ILE A 69 23.64 -5.88 -8.65
N LYS A 70 24.28 -5.11 -9.51
CA LYS A 70 24.14 -5.24 -10.97
C LYS A 70 24.54 -6.62 -11.50
N ILE A 71 25.54 -7.25 -10.89
CA ILE A 71 25.92 -8.64 -11.24
C ILE A 71 24.78 -9.60 -10.85
N TRP A 72 24.20 -9.46 -9.66
CA TRP A 72 23.11 -10.33 -9.23
C TRP A 72 21.84 -10.14 -10.09
N ILE A 73 21.50 -8.89 -10.41
CA ILE A 73 20.41 -8.55 -11.34
C ILE A 73 20.62 -9.26 -12.68
N GLN A 74 21.80 -9.08 -13.27
CA GLN A 74 22.12 -9.71 -14.55
C GLN A 74 22.01 -11.25 -14.49
N GLN A 75 22.51 -11.86 -13.43
CA GLN A 75 22.46 -13.32 -13.26
C GLN A 75 21.03 -13.84 -13.10
N ILE A 76 20.14 -13.07 -12.47
CA ILE A 76 18.71 -13.43 -12.35
C ILE A 76 18.01 -13.23 -13.69
N ASP A 77 18.20 -12.08 -14.34
CA ASP A 77 17.57 -11.76 -15.63
C ASP A 77 18.01 -12.71 -16.75
N GLU A 78 19.27 -13.19 -16.73
CA GLU A 78 19.81 -14.16 -17.70
C GLU A 78 19.48 -15.63 -17.34
N GLY A 79 18.82 -15.88 -16.20
CA GLY A 79 18.48 -17.22 -15.72
C GLY A 79 19.68 -18.04 -15.25
N GLU A 80 20.83 -17.41 -14.96
CA GLU A 80 21.99 -18.08 -14.31
C GLU A 80 21.68 -18.42 -12.85
N LEU A 81 20.86 -17.58 -12.20
CA LEU A 81 20.26 -17.82 -10.89
C LEU A 81 18.78 -18.13 -11.10
N TYR A 82 18.35 -19.28 -10.66
CA TYR A 82 16.99 -19.80 -10.80
C TYR A 82 16.52 -20.50 -9.54
N LEU A 83 15.21 -20.68 -9.41
CA LEU A 83 14.60 -21.48 -8.35
C LEU A 83 14.40 -22.92 -8.83
N ASN A 84 14.54 -23.87 -7.91
CA ASN A 84 14.01 -25.21 -8.14
C ASN A 84 12.51 -25.18 -7.82
N ALA A 85 11.70 -25.92 -8.56
CA ALA A 85 10.26 -25.96 -8.33
C ALA A 85 9.69 -27.37 -8.49
N ASP A 86 8.70 -27.69 -7.66
CA ASP A 86 7.87 -28.87 -7.77
C ASP A 86 6.41 -28.46 -7.96
N GLU A 87 5.74 -29.05 -8.95
CA GLU A 87 4.31 -28.87 -9.17
C GLU A 87 3.53 -30.12 -8.80
N TYR A 88 2.46 -29.96 -8.03
CA TYR A 88 1.53 -31.04 -7.72
C TYR A 88 0.09 -30.57 -7.73
N GLU A 89 -0.82 -31.49 -8.02
CA GLU A 89 -2.26 -31.23 -7.98
C GLU A 89 -2.78 -31.38 -6.54
N ASP A 90 -3.41 -30.33 -6.02
CA ASP A 90 -4.14 -30.37 -4.75
C ASP A 90 -5.61 -30.71 -4.99
N TYR A 91 -6.06 -31.85 -4.47
CA TYR A 91 -7.43 -32.33 -4.54
C TYR A 91 -8.27 -32.01 -3.30
N SER A 92 -7.80 -31.11 -2.42
CA SER A 92 -8.48 -30.81 -1.15
C SER A 92 -9.87 -30.17 -1.37
N SER A 93 -10.08 -29.46 -2.49
CA SER A 93 -11.37 -28.88 -2.90
C SER A 93 -12.31 -29.87 -3.59
N GLY A 94 -11.85 -31.05 -4.01
CA GLY A 94 -12.61 -32.10 -4.66
C GLY A 94 -11.94 -32.68 -5.90
N TYR A 95 -12.26 -33.94 -6.25
CA TYR A 95 -11.62 -34.68 -7.34
C TYR A 95 -11.74 -34.01 -8.73
N TRP A 96 -12.72 -33.12 -8.92
CA TRP A 96 -13.00 -32.44 -10.20
C TRP A 96 -12.56 -30.97 -10.19
N ASP A 97 -11.96 -30.52 -9.09
CA ASP A 97 -11.60 -29.13 -8.87
C ASP A 97 -10.21 -29.12 -8.19
N SER A 98 -9.20 -29.66 -8.93
CA SER A 98 -7.82 -29.68 -8.45
C SER A 98 -7.14 -28.35 -8.81
N ASP A 99 -6.53 -27.74 -7.81
CA ASP A 99 -5.64 -26.59 -8.01
C ASP A 99 -4.21 -27.11 -8.22
N LEU A 100 -3.52 -26.56 -9.22
CA LEU A 100 -2.10 -26.81 -9.43
C LEU A 100 -1.33 -25.92 -8.44
N ILE A 101 -0.57 -26.56 -7.54
CA ILE A 101 0.25 -25.85 -6.57
C ILE A 101 1.72 -25.97 -6.98
N THR A 102 2.40 -24.82 -7.04
CA THR A 102 3.84 -24.73 -7.24
C THR A 102 4.53 -24.44 -5.92
N GLU A 103 5.49 -25.26 -5.55
CA GLU A 103 6.42 -25.04 -4.44
C GLU A 103 7.80 -24.69 -4.99
N TYR A 104 8.37 -23.57 -4.54
CA TYR A 104 9.69 -23.11 -4.96
C TYR A 104 10.71 -23.34 -3.84
N TYR A 105 11.94 -23.71 -4.24
CA TYR A 105 13.08 -23.95 -3.37
C TYR A 105 14.26 -23.09 -3.81
N ASP A 106 14.81 -22.31 -2.88
CA ASP A 106 15.93 -21.40 -3.14
C ASP A 106 17.27 -22.03 -2.71
N GLU A 107 17.79 -22.96 -3.53
CA GLU A 107 19.08 -23.60 -3.27
C GLU A 107 20.26 -22.65 -3.59
N GLN A 108 20.06 -21.62 -4.38
CA GLN A 108 21.09 -20.69 -4.85
C GLN A 108 21.18 -19.40 -4.00
N GLY A 109 20.32 -19.25 -3.00
CA GLY A 109 20.30 -18.10 -2.09
C GLY A 109 19.89 -16.79 -2.79
N ILE A 110 18.92 -16.86 -3.71
CA ILE A 110 18.37 -15.72 -4.43
C ILE A 110 17.64 -14.79 -3.46
N GLY A 111 16.83 -15.36 -2.55
CA GLY A 111 16.12 -14.60 -1.53
C GLY A 111 17.05 -13.79 -0.64
N ASP A 112 18.20 -14.35 -0.24
CA ASP A 112 19.20 -13.62 0.54
C ASP A 112 19.83 -12.46 -0.25
N LYS A 113 20.05 -12.63 -1.57
CA LYS A 113 20.54 -11.58 -2.44
C LYS A 113 19.50 -10.45 -2.55
N ILE A 114 18.24 -10.78 -2.83
CA ILE A 114 17.13 -9.83 -2.92
C ILE A 114 16.94 -9.10 -1.58
N ASN A 115 16.91 -9.82 -0.46
CA ASN A 115 16.83 -9.21 0.88
C ASN A 115 18.00 -8.25 1.15
N THR A 116 19.17 -8.54 0.61
CA THR A 116 20.35 -7.65 0.72
C THR A 116 20.19 -6.41 -0.15
N MET A 117 19.65 -6.55 -1.37
CA MET A 117 19.34 -5.42 -2.24
C MET A 117 18.29 -4.49 -1.60
N LEU A 118 17.21 -5.05 -1.06
CA LEU A 118 16.14 -4.27 -0.41
C LEU A 118 16.66 -3.49 0.81
N ARG A 119 17.50 -4.12 1.65
CA ARG A 119 18.12 -3.42 2.78
C ARG A 119 19.03 -2.29 2.32
N PHE A 120 19.86 -2.55 1.31
CA PHE A 120 20.75 -1.52 0.76
C PHE A 120 19.97 -0.38 0.11
N ALA A 121 18.89 -0.65 -0.63
CA ALA A 121 18.02 0.38 -1.20
C ALA A 121 17.42 1.26 -0.09
N LYS A 122 16.94 0.67 1.01
CA LYS A 122 16.45 1.42 2.16
C LYS A 122 17.54 2.29 2.79
N ASP A 123 18.76 1.78 2.94
CA ASP A 123 19.90 2.54 3.45
C ASP A 123 20.24 3.71 2.51
N CYS A 124 20.12 3.51 1.18
CA CYS A 124 20.26 4.57 0.19
C CYS A 124 19.18 5.66 0.35
N VAL A 125 17.93 5.30 0.58
CA VAL A 125 16.85 6.27 0.87
C VAL A 125 17.18 7.08 2.11
N ASP A 126 17.61 6.42 3.18
CA ASP A 126 17.97 7.05 4.45
C ASP A 126 19.17 8.02 4.31
N ASP A 127 20.06 7.77 3.34
CA ASP A 127 21.27 8.57 3.06
C ASP A 127 21.10 9.52 1.86
N ARG A 128 19.87 9.65 1.32
CA ARG A 128 19.49 10.51 0.19
C ARG A 128 20.13 10.14 -1.15
N LYS A 129 20.48 8.89 -1.29
CA LYS A 129 21.02 8.33 -2.54
C LYS A 129 19.85 7.73 -3.34
N TYR A 130 18.93 8.63 -3.74
CA TYR A 130 17.67 8.23 -4.36
C TYR A 130 17.86 7.56 -5.72
N GLN A 131 18.92 7.92 -6.46
CA GLN A 131 19.22 7.33 -7.76
C GLN A 131 19.55 5.84 -7.64
N GLU A 132 20.35 5.47 -6.64
CA GLU A 132 20.71 4.08 -6.38
C GLU A 132 19.51 3.28 -5.86
N ALA A 133 18.71 3.88 -5.00
CA ALA A 133 17.49 3.25 -4.50
C ALA A 133 16.46 3.02 -5.62
N SER A 134 16.24 4.01 -6.49
CA SER A 134 15.32 3.92 -7.64
C SER A 134 15.67 2.75 -8.56
N LEU A 135 16.95 2.62 -8.92
CA LEU A 135 17.42 1.52 -9.78
C LEU A 135 17.09 0.13 -9.21
N ILE A 136 17.18 -0.01 -7.87
CA ILE A 136 16.87 -1.28 -7.22
C ILE A 136 15.34 -1.48 -7.16
N TYR A 137 14.59 -0.44 -6.77
CA TYR A 137 13.13 -0.56 -6.66
C TYR A 137 12.44 -0.75 -8.01
N GLU A 138 12.88 -0.05 -9.06
CA GLU A 138 12.36 -0.25 -10.41
C GLU A 138 12.57 -1.71 -10.85
N TRP A 139 13.77 -2.25 -10.69
CA TRP A 139 14.05 -3.63 -11.05
C TRP A 139 13.23 -4.63 -10.22
N ILE A 140 13.12 -4.41 -8.90
CA ILE A 140 12.46 -5.37 -7.99
C ILE A 140 10.98 -5.59 -8.29
N TRP A 141 10.28 -4.56 -8.81
CA TRP A 141 8.87 -4.66 -9.18
C TRP A 141 8.63 -5.27 -10.57
N GLU A 142 9.66 -5.31 -11.40
CA GLU A 142 9.60 -5.86 -12.76
C GLU A 142 10.31 -7.21 -12.89
N MET A 143 11.03 -7.64 -11.84
CA MET A 143 11.81 -8.88 -11.90
C MET A 143 10.91 -10.11 -12.01
N GLU A 144 11.40 -11.09 -12.75
CA GLU A 144 10.89 -12.45 -12.82
C GLU A 144 12.04 -13.42 -12.55
N VAL A 145 11.92 -14.24 -11.52
CA VAL A 145 12.90 -15.29 -11.21
C VAL A 145 12.46 -16.59 -11.85
N PHE A 146 13.23 -17.07 -12.82
CA PHE A 146 12.91 -18.30 -13.54
C PHE A 146 13.01 -19.53 -12.63
N ALA A 147 12.21 -20.55 -12.92
CA ALA A 147 12.41 -21.88 -12.38
C ALA A 147 13.35 -22.70 -13.29
N GLU A 148 14.01 -23.75 -12.73
CA GLU A 148 14.82 -24.68 -13.52
C GLU A 148 13.95 -25.40 -14.55
N GLU A 149 12.71 -25.70 -14.18
CA GLU A 149 11.73 -26.36 -15.04
C GLU A 149 11.06 -25.34 -15.97
N GLU A 150 11.26 -25.49 -17.28
CA GLU A 150 10.73 -24.59 -18.32
C GLU A 150 9.19 -24.46 -18.35
N TYR A 151 8.46 -25.41 -17.75
CA TYR A 151 6.99 -25.39 -17.71
C TYR A 151 6.41 -24.68 -16.49
N VAL A 152 7.24 -24.29 -15.54
CA VAL A 152 6.83 -23.55 -14.34
C VAL A 152 6.91 -22.06 -14.62
N ASP A 153 5.87 -21.34 -14.24
CA ASP A 153 5.84 -19.89 -14.40
C ASP A 153 6.93 -19.22 -13.53
N PRO A 154 7.59 -18.17 -14.03
CA PRO A 154 8.53 -17.41 -13.22
C PRO A 154 7.87 -16.81 -11.98
N ALA A 155 8.64 -16.71 -10.90
CA ALA A 155 8.18 -16.10 -9.66
C ALA A 155 8.51 -14.60 -9.61
N ASP A 156 7.50 -13.77 -9.45
CA ASP A 156 7.64 -12.34 -9.16
C ASP A 156 7.90 -12.07 -7.67
N LEU A 157 8.07 -10.81 -7.29
CA LEU A 157 8.30 -10.41 -5.91
C LEU A 157 7.16 -10.86 -4.97
N GLU A 158 5.90 -10.78 -5.41
CA GLU A 158 4.75 -11.11 -4.58
C GLU A 158 4.73 -12.60 -4.26
N VAL A 159 5.00 -13.44 -5.26
CA VAL A 159 5.17 -14.89 -5.10
C VAL A 159 6.34 -15.22 -4.17
N LEU A 160 7.50 -14.58 -4.36
CA LEU A 160 8.67 -14.82 -3.51
C LEU A 160 8.43 -14.46 -2.04
N VAL A 161 7.64 -13.40 -1.78
CA VAL A 161 7.26 -13.01 -0.41
C VAL A 161 6.21 -13.97 0.15
N GLU A 162 5.20 -14.37 -0.64
CA GLU A 162 4.20 -15.35 -0.23
C GLU A 162 4.82 -16.69 0.16
N LYS A 163 5.81 -17.15 -0.63
CA LYS A 163 6.56 -18.39 -0.39
C LYS A 163 7.65 -18.26 0.67
N GLU A 164 7.76 -17.12 1.35
CA GLU A 164 8.75 -16.84 2.40
C GLU A 164 10.23 -16.92 1.92
N ILE A 165 10.49 -16.88 0.61
CA ILE A 165 11.84 -16.82 0.01
C ILE A 165 12.44 -15.43 0.24
N VAL A 166 11.63 -14.39 0.03
CA VAL A 166 12.01 -12.99 0.29
C VAL A 166 11.24 -12.48 1.52
N THR A 167 11.94 -11.78 2.40
CA THR A 167 11.33 -11.16 3.58
C THR A 167 11.13 -9.67 3.34
N ALA A 168 9.93 -9.27 2.92
CA ALA A 168 9.59 -7.88 2.70
C ALA A 168 8.17 -7.55 3.19
N ASP A 169 7.99 -6.32 3.68
CA ASP A 169 6.68 -5.71 3.81
C ASP A 169 6.38 -5.00 2.48
N LEU A 170 5.58 -5.63 1.62
CA LEU A 170 5.25 -5.12 0.29
C LEU A 170 4.63 -3.72 0.33
N LYS A 171 3.78 -3.45 1.34
CA LYS A 171 3.19 -2.12 1.51
C LYS A 171 4.24 -1.06 1.80
N GLN A 172 5.14 -1.34 2.74
CA GLN A 172 6.23 -0.42 3.09
C GLN A 172 7.19 -0.23 1.91
N LEU A 173 7.49 -1.30 1.20
CA LEU A 173 8.34 -1.25 0.01
C LEU A 173 7.71 -0.40 -1.10
N ALA A 174 6.43 -0.60 -1.38
CA ALA A 174 5.69 0.18 -2.37
C ALA A 174 5.65 1.69 -2.00
N LEU A 175 5.42 2.02 -0.72
CA LEU A 175 5.46 3.41 -0.26
C LEU A 175 6.85 4.04 -0.41
N LEU A 176 7.93 3.30 -0.12
CA LEU A 176 9.29 3.78 -0.32
C LEU A 176 9.61 3.97 -1.81
N THR A 177 9.12 3.08 -2.67
CA THR A 177 9.25 3.22 -4.13
C THR A 177 8.61 4.53 -4.60
N LEU A 178 7.35 4.78 -4.24
CA LEU A 178 6.65 6.02 -4.58
C LEU A 178 7.36 7.26 -4.04
N TYR A 179 7.87 7.18 -2.80
CA TYR A 179 8.62 8.26 -2.18
C TYR A 179 9.91 8.59 -2.96
N VAL A 180 10.67 7.57 -3.35
CA VAL A 180 11.92 7.73 -4.11
C VAL A 180 11.62 8.29 -5.49
N ASP A 181 10.62 7.75 -6.17
CA ASP A 181 10.22 8.22 -7.49
C ASP A 181 9.79 9.69 -7.45
N TYR A 182 8.97 10.07 -6.46
CA TYR A 182 8.61 11.47 -6.23
C TYR A 182 9.82 12.39 -6.09
N GLN A 183 10.87 11.95 -5.39
CA GLN A 183 12.11 12.74 -5.20
C GLN A 183 12.95 12.85 -6.48
N MET A 184 12.89 11.82 -7.33
CA MET A 184 13.69 11.73 -8.55
C MET A 184 13.07 12.47 -9.75
N ARG A 185 11.72 12.57 -9.80
CA ARG A 185 11.01 13.15 -10.94
C ARG A 185 10.87 14.67 -10.82
N VAL A 186 10.83 15.31 -11.98
CA VAL A 186 10.44 16.73 -12.05
C VAL A 186 8.97 16.90 -11.66
N PRO A 187 8.57 18.03 -11.06
CA PRO A 187 7.23 18.20 -10.51
C PRO A 187 6.10 17.88 -11.48
N GLU A 188 6.28 18.22 -12.76
CA GLU A 188 5.29 18.06 -13.82
C GLU A 188 5.01 16.59 -14.21
N GLU A 189 5.96 15.69 -13.98
CA GLU A 189 5.88 14.26 -14.35
C GLU A 189 5.44 13.39 -13.19
N ARG A 190 5.58 13.85 -11.95
CA ARG A 190 5.35 13.06 -10.73
C ARG A 190 4.00 12.34 -10.70
N ALA A 191 2.93 13.02 -11.08
CA ALA A 191 1.59 12.44 -11.02
C ALA A 191 1.41 11.29 -12.02
N GLU A 192 1.93 11.45 -13.23
CA GLU A 192 1.83 10.42 -14.28
C GLU A 192 2.71 9.21 -13.93
N ASP A 193 3.96 9.43 -13.52
CA ASP A 193 4.90 8.36 -13.19
C ASP A 193 4.43 7.55 -11.97
N ILE A 194 3.99 8.23 -10.90
CA ILE A 194 3.41 7.58 -9.73
C ILE A 194 2.14 6.78 -10.09
N TYR A 195 1.32 7.28 -11.01
CA TYR A 195 0.13 6.56 -11.44
C TYR A 195 0.45 5.22 -12.12
N LEU A 196 1.56 5.10 -12.82
CA LEU A 196 1.96 3.86 -13.51
C LEU A 196 2.15 2.69 -12.54
N TYR A 197 2.61 2.94 -11.32
CA TYR A 197 2.76 1.89 -10.30
C TYR A 197 1.45 1.24 -9.88
N PHE A 198 0.31 1.93 -10.05
CA PHE A 198 -1.00 1.35 -9.72
C PHE A 198 -1.49 0.28 -10.70
N SER A 199 -0.68 -0.08 -11.71
CA SER A 199 -0.86 -1.31 -12.48
C SER A 199 -0.46 -2.57 -11.70
N HIS A 200 0.44 -2.47 -10.70
CA HIS A 200 0.87 -3.58 -9.86
C HIS A 200 -0.08 -3.76 -8.67
N TYR A 201 -0.41 -5.01 -8.36
CA TYR A 201 -1.36 -5.33 -7.29
C TYR A 201 -0.97 -4.79 -5.92
N ALA A 202 0.31 -4.86 -5.57
CA ALA A 202 0.84 -4.36 -4.29
C ALA A 202 0.56 -2.87 -4.01
N PHE A 203 0.28 -2.07 -5.05
CA PHE A 203 -0.03 -0.65 -4.92
C PHE A 203 -1.53 -0.36 -4.81
N HIS A 204 -2.40 -1.34 -5.12
CA HIS A 204 -3.83 -1.09 -5.20
C HIS A 204 -4.46 -0.58 -3.90
N ASP A 205 -3.98 -1.04 -2.74
CA ASP A 205 -4.53 -0.66 -1.45
C ASP A 205 -3.75 0.46 -0.73
N LEU A 206 -2.80 1.11 -1.43
CA LEU A 206 -2.05 2.21 -0.85
C LEU A 206 -2.90 3.49 -0.78
N HIS A 207 -2.67 4.25 0.28
CA HIS A 207 -3.11 5.63 0.37
C HIS A 207 -1.95 6.55 -0.02
N ILE A 208 -2.15 7.38 -1.03
CA ILE A 208 -1.09 8.28 -1.53
C ILE A 208 -0.54 9.20 -0.44
N GLU A 209 -1.36 9.60 0.52
CA GLU A 209 -0.92 10.42 1.65
C GLU A 209 0.17 9.74 2.50
N ASP A 210 0.17 8.40 2.60
CA ASP A 210 1.16 7.65 3.36
C ASP A 210 2.59 7.79 2.76
N MET A 211 2.69 8.00 1.43
CA MET A 211 3.95 8.24 0.73
C MET A 211 4.71 9.44 1.31
N PHE A 212 4.00 10.50 1.71
CA PHE A 212 4.63 11.72 2.25
C PHE A 212 5.33 11.50 3.60
N HIS A 213 5.10 10.35 4.22
CA HIS A 213 5.68 9.95 5.51
C HIS A 213 6.59 8.72 5.41
N ALA A 214 6.80 8.17 4.20
CA ALA A 214 7.56 6.94 4.01
C ALA A 214 9.08 7.14 4.20
N GLY A 215 9.61 8.30 3.85
CA GLY A 215 11.02 8.64 4.01
C GLY A 215 11.27 9.67 5.12
N ARG A 216 12.55 9.98 5.34
CA ARG A 216 12.97 10.91 6.40
C ARG A 216 12.76 12.39 6.07
N GLU A 217 12.77 12.73 4.79
CA GLU A 217 12.65 14.10 4.33
C GLU A 217 11.20 14.42 3.97
N ASN A 218 10.80 15.65 4.25
CA ASN A 218 9.51 16.13 3.78
C ASN A 218 9.57 16.33 2.26
N LEU A 219 8.59 15.80 1.55
CA LEU A 219 8.43 16.05 0.14
C LEU A 219 8.04 17.50 -0.12
N THR A 220 8.61 18.09 -1.17
CA THR A 220 8.36 19.49 -1.56
C THR A 220 7.35 19.57 -2.70
N GLU A 221 6.78 20.76 -2.96
CA GLU A 221 5.86 21.01 -4.08
C GLU A 221 4.60 20.13 -4.09
N THR A 222 4.19 19.71 -2.89
CA THR A 222 3.05 18.80 -2.69
C THR A 222 1.73 19.38 -3.19
N GLU A 223 1.57 20.72 -3.16
CA GLU A 223 0.39 21.40 -3.68
C GLU A 223 0.23 21.20 -5.20
N GLN A 224 1.33 21.33 -5.95
CA GLN A 224 1.33 21.08 -7.39
C GLN A 224 1.00 19.60 -7.66
N PHE A 225 1.67 18.68 -6.98
CA PHE A 225 1.42 17.25 -7.12
C PHE A 225 -0.06 16.90 -6.93
N TRP A 226 -0.69 17.36 -5.85
CA TRP A 226 -2.11 17.08 -5.62
C TRP A 226 -3.03 17.64 -6.71
N ASN A 227 -2.72 18.82 -7.24
CA ASN A 227 -3.50 19.40 -8.33
C ASN A 227 -3.36 18.58 -9.62
N ASP A 228 -2.14 18.15 -9.95
CA ASP A 228 -1.85 17.36 -11.14
C ASP A 228 -2.42 15.94 -10.98
N TRP A 229 -2.31 15.32 -9.77
CA TRP A 229 -2.89 14.04 -9.43
C TRP A 229 -4.41 14.00 -9.60
N ILE A 230 -5.12 14.98 -9.02
CA ILE A 230 -6.57 15.11 -9.19
C ILE A 230 -6.93 15.34 -10.65
N SER A 231 -6.17 16.16 -11.36
CA SER A 231 -6.42 16.44 -12.78
C SER A 231 -6.24 15.21 -13.66
N LEU A 232 -5.21 14.41 -13.40
CA LEU A 232 -4.97 13.15 -14.08
C LEU A 232 -6.10 12.16 -13.82
N LEU A 233 -6.45 11.92 -12.56
CA LEU A 233 -7.46 10.93 -12.16
C LEU A 233 -8.85 11.27 -12.70
N LYS A 234 -9.21 12.55 -12.88
CA LYS A 234 -10.46 12.95 -13.53
C LYS A 234 -10.61 12.42 -14.96
N THR A 235 -9.51 12.15 -15.64
CA THR A 235 -9.51 11.67 -17.03
C THR A 235 -9.48 10.15 -17.13
N LYS A 236 -9.14 9.46 -16.07
CA LYS A 236 -9.03 8.00 -16.02
C LYS A 236 -10.33 7.40 -15.48
N SER A 237 -10.66 6.18 -15.88
CA SER A 237 -11.89 5.50 -15.43
C SER A 237 -11.53 4.15 -14.83
N GLY A 238 -12.18 3.80 -13.74
CA GLY A 238 -11.98 2.55 -13.02
C GLY A 238 -12.32 2.67 -11.54
N ASP A 239 -12.35 1.56 -10.85
CA ASP A 239 -12.63 1.52 -9.41
C ASP A 239 -11.44 2.05 -8.61
N THR A 240 -10.21 1.69 -9.00
CA THR A 240 -8.97 2.19 -8.40
C THR A 240 -8.87 3.71 -8.57
N GLU A 241 -9.09 4.22 -9.77
CA GLU A 241 -9.03 5.66 -10.07
C GLU A 241 -10.11 6.44 -9.30
N SER A 242 -11.30 5.88 -9.21
CA SER A 242 -12.38 6.48 -8.41
C SER A 242 -12.06 6.54 -6.92
N ARG A 243 -11.42 5.49 -6.38
CA ARG A 243 -10.94 5.44 -5.00
C ARG A 243 -9.84 6.47 -4.75
N LEU A 244 -8.81 6.50 -5.61
CA LEU A 244 -7.70 7.44 -5.50
C LEU A 244 -8.18 8.90 -5.63
N LEU A 245 -9.11 9.17 -6.56
CA LEU A 245 -9.69 10.50 -6.73
C LEU A 245 -10.49 10.92 -5.48
N LYS A 246 -11.30 10.01 -4.93
CA LYS A 246 -12.01 10.25 -3.67
C LYS A 246 -11.06 10.62 -2.54
N GLU A 247 -10.01 9.83 -2.33
CA GLU A 247 -9.02 10.05 -1.27
C GLU A 247 -8.33 11.41 -1.43
N ALA A 248 -7.85 11.71 -2.63
CA ALA A 248 -7.19 12.98 -2.93
C ALA A 248 -8.10 14.19 -2.67
N VAL A 249 -9.36 14.11 -3.11
CA VAL A 249 -10.33 15.20 -2.91
C VAL A 249 -10.73 15.34 -1.46
N LEU A 250 -10.95 14.23 -0.74
CA LEU A 250 -11.24 14.28 0.69
C LEU A 250 -10.10 14.90 1.49
N TYR A 251 -8.86 14.53 1.17
CA TYR A 251 -7.68 15.08 1.81
C TYR A 251 -7.53 16.59 1.61
N ARG A 252 -7.83 17.07 0.39
CA ARG A 252 -7.61 18.46 -0.02
C ARG A 252 -8.78 19.39 0.26
N GLU A 253 -9.98 18.95 -0.03
CA GLU A 253 -11.19 19.79 -0.11
C GLU A 253 -12.29 19.31 0.84
N GLY A 254 -12.11 18.15 1.49
CA GLY A 254 -13.11 17.57 2.37
C GLY A 254 -14.35 17.04 1.65
N ILE A 255 -15.40 16.79 2.43
CA ILE A 255 -16.64 16.15 1.93
C ILE A 255 -17.36 17.05 0.90
N GLU A 256 -17.37 18.36 1.09
CA GLU A 256 -18.01 19.30 0.16
C GLU A 256 -17.30 19.31 -1.19
N GLY A 257 -15.96 19.23 -1.19
CA GLY A 257 -15.17 19.04 -2.39
C GLY A 257 -15.52 17.74 -3.11
N LEU A 258 -15.70 16.66 -2.37
CA LEU A 258 -16.09 15.37 -2.94
C LEU A 258 -17.48 15.43 -3.59
N VAL A 259 -18.47 16.11 -2.98
CA VAL A 259 -19.79 16.32 -3.60
C VAL A 259 -19.67 17.13 -4.88
N LYS A 260 -18.89 18.19 -4.89
CA LYS A 260 -18.62 18.98 -6.09
C LYS A 260 -17.97 18.11 -7.18
N MET A 261 -16.95 17.34 -6.81
CA MET A 261 -16.26 16.44 -7.73
C MET A 261 -17.22 15.41 -8.33
N ALA A 262 -18.09 14.79 -7.53
CA ALA A 262 -19.12 13.87 -8.00
C ALA A 262 -20.07 14.55 -9.01
N ASN A 263 -20.47 15.79 -8.75
CA ASN A 263 -21.33 16.56 -9.65
C ASN A 263 -20.68 16.89 -11.00
N ASP A 264 -19.39 17.18 -11.00
CA ASP A 264 -18.66 17.62 -12.18
C ASP A 264 -18.17 16.43 -13.03
N ASN A 265 -17.89 15.29 -12.41
CA ASN A 265 -17.26 14.12 -13.05
C ASN A 265 -18.13 12.85 -13.06
N TYR A 266 -19.44 12.95 -12.88
CA TYR A 266 -20.36 11.81 -12.79
C TYR A 266 -20.34 10.86 -13.99
N LYS A 267 -19.92 11.31 -15.16
CA LYS A 267 -19.84 10.47 -16.36
C LYS A 267 -18.67 9.50 -16.31
N VAL A 268 -17.55 9.91 -15.70
CA VAL A 268 -16.33 9.11 -15.58
C VAL A 268 -16.34 8.37 -14.24
N HIS A 269 -16.75 9.04 -13.18
CA HIS A 269 -16.72 8.54 -11.80
C HIS A 269 -18.10 8.59 -11.12
N PRO A 270 -19.10 7.85 -11.61
CA PRO A 270 -20.45 7.88 -11.03
C PRO A 270 -20.49 7.37 -9.57
N SER A 271 -19.54 6.55 -9.16
CA SER A 271 -19.42 6.03 -7.80
C SER A 271 -19.12 7.10 -6.75
N LEU A 272 -18.53 8.25 -7.13
CA LEU A 272 -18.22 9.33 -6.20
C LEU A 272 -19.45 9.89 -5.48
N TYR A 273 -20.63 9.82 -6.08
CA TYR A 273 -21.87 10.17 -5.40
C TYR A 273 -22.15 9.27 -4.20
N LEU A 274 -22.01 7.95 -4.40
CA LEU A 274 -22.22 6.99 -3.32
C LEU A 274 -21.15 7.17 -2.23
N GLU A 275 -19.92 7.45 -2.63
CA GLU A 275 -18.82 7.72 -1.69
C GLU A 275 -19.06 8.99 -0.88
N ALA A 276 -19.51 10.09 -1.50
CA ALA A 276 -19.89 11.30 -0.77
C ALA A 276 -21.06 11.05 0.22
N MET A 277 -22.05 10.26 -0.18
CA MET A 277 -23.13 9.84 0.72
C MET A 277 -22.60 8.98 1.88
N ASN A 278 -21.62 8.10 1.64
CA ASN A 278 -21.00 7.29 2.67
C ASN A 278 -20.25 8.16 3.71
N GLU A 279 -19.56 9.20 3.25
CA GLU A 279 -18.86 10.12 4.15
C GLU A 279 -19.84 10.93 5.04
N TYR A 280 -20.97 11.38 4.47
CA TYR A 280 -22.01 12.04 5.29
C TYR A 280 -22.70 11.07 6.26
N ASP A 281 -22.85 9.79 5.90
CA ASP A 281 -23.47 8.78 6.76
C ASP A 281 -22.68 8.56 8.07
N LYS A 282 -21.35 8.61 7.99
CA LYS A 282 -20.47 8.55 9.18
C LYS A 282 -20.81 9.61 10.24
N ASN A 283 -21.40 10.74 9.80
CA ASN A 283 -21.73 11.90 10.64
C ASN A 283 -23.25 12.12 10.74
N TYR A 284 -24.06 11.12 10.43
CA TYR A 284 -25.53 11.19 10.45
C TYR A 284 -26.12 12.33 9.60
N GLY A 285 -25.46 12.66 8.50
CA GLY A 285 -25.85 13.74 7.58
C GLY A 285 -26.97 13.35 6.63
N TYR A 286 -28.10 12.86 7.12
CA TYR A 286 -29.18 12.29 6.30
C TYR A 286 -29.80 13.29 5.31
N SER A 287 -29.91 14.57 5.69
CA SER A 287 -30.42 15.60 4.78
C SER A 287 -29.49 15.84 3.60
N GLN A 288 -28.18 15.76 3.80
CA GLN A 288 -27.19 15.87 2.73
C GLN A 288 -27.21 14.62 1.84
N ILE A 289 -27.34 13.44 2.42
CA ILE A 289 -27.46 12.16 1.69
C ILE A 289 -28.67 12.19 0.76
N GLU A 290 -29.83 12.64 1.24
CA GLU A 290 -31.05 12.78 0.43
C GLU A 290 -30.82 13.70 -0.77
N LYS A 291 -30.31 14.92 -0.55
CA LYS A 291 -30.04 15.91 -1.62
C LYS A 291 -29.02 15.41 -2.63
N ILE A 292 -27.95 14.74 -2.18
CA ILE A 292 -26.93 14.16 -3.08
C ILE A 292 -27.56 13.07 -3.92
N GLY A 293 -28.40 12.21 -3.31
CA GLY A 293 -29.09 11.12 -3.98
C GLY A 293 -30.06 11.63 -5.06
N GLU A 294 -30.90 12.63 -4.77
CA GLU A 294 -31.81 13.25 -5.74
C GLU A 294 -31.05 13.78 -6.96
N ASN A 295 -29.98 14.56 -6.74
CA ASN A 295 -29.16 15.10 -7.80
C ASN A 295 -28.48 13.99 -8.64
N ALA A 296 -27.98 12.95 -7.99
CA ALA A 296 -27.33 11.81 -8.67
C ALA A 296 -28.32 11.04 -9.55
N ILE A 297 -29.55 10.81 -9.06
CA ILE A 297 -30.60 10.07 -9.80
C ILE A 297 -31.00 10.82 -11.10
N GLU A 298 -30.96 12.14 -11.09
CA GLU A 298 -31.25 12.94 -12.29
C GLU A 298 -30.16 12.83 -13.37
N LYS A 299 -28.89 12.66 -12.94
CA LYS A 299 -27.71 12.74 -13.81
C LYS A 299 -27.20 11.38 -14.29
N ILE A 300 -27.27 10.36 -13.44
CA ILE A 300 -26.71 9.04 -13.72
C ILE A 300 -27.66 8.22 -14.58
N ASP A 301 -27.12 7.56 -15.61
CA ASP A 301 -27.88 6.66 -16.49
C ASP A 301 -28.60 5.57 -15.67
N SER A 302 -29.89 5.37 -16.00
CA SER A 302 -30.75 4.40 -15.33
C SER A 302 -30.29 2.94 -15.49
N LYS A 303 -29.43 2.64 -16.47
CA LYS A 303 -28.86 1.32 -16.71
C LYS A 303 -27.71 0.97 -15.78
N LEU A 304 -27.09 1.95 -15.13
CA LEU A 304 -25.96 1.73 -14.26
C LEU A 304 -26.42 1.22 -12.89
N THR A 305 -25.84 0.12 -12.44
CA THR A 305 -26.14 -0.51 -11.14
C THR A 305 -25.91 0.46 -9.97
N ILE A 306 -24.92 1.33 -10.07
CA ILE A 306 -24.58 2.35 -9.05
C ILE A 306 -25.77 3.28 -8.76
N ARG A 307 -26.59 3.62 -9.77
CA ARG A 307 -27.78 4.45 -9.59
C ARG A 307 -28.79 3.82 -8.63
N SER A 308 -28.99 2.50 -8.71
CA SER A 308 -29.89 1.79 -7.79
C SER A 308 -29.37 1.79 -6.34
N LYS A 309 -28.05 1.66 -6.15
CA LYS A 309 -27.43 1.75 -4.83
C LYS A 309 -27.60 3.15 -4.23
N ILE A 310 -27.40 4.19 -5.01
CA ILE A 310 -27.60 5.60 -4.62
C ILE A 310 -29.07 5.84 -4.24
N ALA A 311 -30.01 5.40 -5.08
CA ALA A 311 -31.43 5.57 -4.84
C ALA A 311 -31.89 4.88 -3.54
N LEU A 312 -31.39 3.67 -3.29
CA LEU A 312 -31.68 2.94 -2.04
C LEU A 312 -31.15 3.71 -0.82
N LYS A 313 -29.90 4.18 -0.88
CA LYS A 313 -29.28 4.92 0.23
C LYS A 313 -30.01 6.24 0.51
N ALA A 314 -30.42 6.97 -0.52
CA ALA A 314 -31.23 8.18 -0.40
C ALA A 314 -32.60 7.89 0.24
N ALA A 315 -33.29 6.84 -0.21
CA ALA A 315 -34.59 6.45 0.35
C ALA A 315 -34.48 6.04 1.85
N CYS A 316 -33.39 5.38 2.24
CA CYS A 316 -33.12 5.09 3.65
C CYS A 316 -32.95 6.37 4.45
N ALA A 317 -32.17 7.34 3.97
CA ALA A 317 -31.96 8.62 4.63
C ALA A 317 -33.29 9.41 4.80
N SER A 318 -34.12 9.50 3.75
CA SER A 318 -35.44 10.10 3.81
C SER A 318 -36.34 9.42 4.84
N SER A 319 -36.30 8.10 4.94
CA SER A 319 -37.07 7.35 5.93
C SER A 319 -36.66 7.71 7.38
N TYR A 320 -35.35 7.87 7.63
CA TYR A 320 -34.85 8.31 8.95
C TYR A 320 -35.30 9.73 9.28
N LEU A 321 -35.23 10.67 8.35
CA LEU A 321 -35.69 12.05 8.54
C LEU A 321 -37.16 12.11 8.89
N ASN A 322 -38.02 11.43 8.12
CA ASN A 322 -39.44 11.38 8.36
C ASN A 322 -39.83 10.73 9.70
N HIS A 323 -39.04 9.76 10.18
CA HIS A 323 -39.27 9.11 11.47
C HIS A 323 -38.86 10.04 12.62
N THR A 324 -37.77 10.77 12.48
CA THR A 324 -37.27 11.70 13.50
C THR A 324 -38.19 12.91 13.64
N GLU A 325 -38.73 13.46 12.55
CA GLU A 325 -39.71 14.54 12.59
C GLU A 325 -40.99 14.13 13.32
N LYS A 326 -41.46 12.91 13.10
CA LYS A 326 -42.65 12.37 13.81
C LYS A 326 -42.41 12.25 15.33
N LEU A 327 -41.18 11.86 15.74
CA LEU A 327 -40.83 11.76 17.17
C LEU A 327 -40.68 13.09 17.86
N MET A 328 -40.33 14.17 17.14
CA MET A 328 -40.24 15.53 17.72
C MET A 328 -41.62 16.24 17.84
N LEU A 329 -42.66 15.70 17.24
CA LEU A 329 -44.04 16.26 17.32
C LEU A 329 -44.86 15.66 18.48
N PHE A 330 -44.27 14.78 19.28
CA PHE A 330 -44.82 14.21 20.49
C PHE A 330 -43.98 14.60 21.71
#